data_81887bb3cffeb78ba97fabcfa38b9886
#
_entry.id   81887bb3cffeb78ba97fabcfa38b9886
#
_cell.length_a   1.000
_cell.length_b   1.000
_cell.length_c   1.000
_cell.angle_alpha   90.00
_cell.angle_beta   90.00
_cell.angle_gamma   90.00
#
_symmetry.space_group_name_H-M   'P 1'
#
loop_
_entity.id
_entity.type
_entity.pdbx_description
1 polymer ?
#
loop_
_entity_poly.entity_id
_entity_poly.type
_entity_poly.pdbx_seq_one_letter_code
_entity_poly.pdbx_strand_id
1 'polypeptide(L)'
;TLHDLADRVPPAPTGRAAVVVPMTERDCESAAADRVLSTLERLCPARVVVPLRAGPSRVGAIREWLSAYDLRVELLWCDGPRVGELLADAGLDGARGKGRDVWLGLGRATTEEFVVVHDADTTTYDESFVSRLLFPLARGYDFSKGYYARVEDGRLYGRLFRLFYVPLVQALLDEHPEPFLRYLDAFRYALAGEFAATAATARRIRTPRRWGLEVGTLGDAFDVAGFEGTAQVDLGRYEHDHRAVDGAAGLSEMSRSVGETLLRAVVEHGIDVDFETLGSRYRRAARALVDQYAQDAAFNGFEFDRGHERTQVARYADAVAEPTGPDDRLPAWETAPLDPDAVADAAAADVAAVLD
;
A
#
# COMPACT_ATOMS: atom_id res chain seq x y z
N THR A 1 14.84 -10.80 -4.88
CA THR A 1 13.53 -11.06 -5.51
C THR A 1 13.29 -12.57 -5.56
N LEU A 2 12.12 -13.01 -5.10
CA LEU A 2 11.68 -14.40 -5.12
C LEU A 2 10.53 -14.51 -6.12
N HIS A 3 10.66 -15.41 -7.10
CA HIS A 3 9.69 -15.61 -8.17
C HIS A 3 8.77 -16.79 -7.89
N ASP A 4 7.57 -16.73 -8.40
CA ASP A 4 6.66 -17.85 -8.42
C ASP A 4 7.02 -18.77 -9.60
N LEU A 5 7.67 -19.89 -9.29
CA LEU A 5 8.08 -20.87 -10.31
C LEU A 5 7.30 -22.19 -10.22
N ALA A 6 6.52 -22.42 -9.18
CA ALA A 6 5.92 -23.71 -8.91
C ALA A 6 4.60 -23.64 -8.13
N ASP A 7 3.98 -22.49 -8.07
CA ASP A 7 2.66 -22.29 -7.42
C ASP A 7 2.61 -22.80 -5.97
N ARG A 8 3.72 -22.67 -5.24
CA ARG A 8 3.85 -23.23 -3.90
C ARG A 8 3.57 -22.19 -2.83
N VAL A 9 2.89 -22.63 -1.77
CA VAL A 9 2.77 -21.90 -0.51
C VAL A 9 3.99 -22.24 0.35
N PRO A 10 4.95 -21.34 0.57
CA PRO A 10 6.10 -21.62 1.40
C PRO A 10 5.72 -21.70 2.89
N PRO A 11 6.42 -22.49 3.72
CA PRO A 11 6.20 -22.48 5.15
C PRO A 11 6.57 -21.11 5.72
N ALA A 12 5.67 -20.53 6.50
CA ALA A 12 5.81 -19.19 7.07
C ALA A 12 5.21 -19.12 8.48
N PRO A 13 5.72 -18.23 9.35
CA PRO A 13 5.27 -18.11 10.73
C PRO A 13 3.94 -17.32 10.86
N THR A 14 2.86 -17.78 10.22
CA THR A 14 1.57 -17.10 10.21
C THR A 14 1.01 -16.85 11.61
N GLY A 15 1.13 -17.81 12.51
CA GLY A 15 0.71 -17.68 13.91
C GLY A 15 1.54 -16.69 14.76
N ARG A 16 2.55 -16.02 14.19
CA ARG A 16 3.35 -14.95 14.82
C ARG A 16 3.14 -13.59 14.15
N ALA A 17 2.17 -13.51 13.23
CA ALA A 17 1.92 -12.32 12.44
C ALA A 17 0.55 -11.73 12.73
N ALA A 18 0.46 -10.40 12.79
CA ALA A 18 -0.77 -9.66 12.64
C ALA A 18 -0.98 -9.30 11.17
N VAL A 19 -2.19 -9.51 10.67
CA VAL A 19 -2.58 -9.11 9.32
C VAL A 19 -3.49 -7.89 9.39
N VAL A 20 -3.08 -6.79 8.78
CA VAL A 20 -3.85 -5.54 8.68
C VAL A 20 -4.60 -5.54 7.36
N VAL A 21 -5.93 -5.48 7.43
CA VAL A 21 -6.82 -5.45 6.27
C VAL A 21 -7.68 -4.18 6.35
N PRO A 22 -7.21 -3.05 5.77
CA PRO A 22 -8.00 -1.82 5.79
C PRO A 22 -9.27 -2.00 4.94
N MET A 23 -10.41 -1.61 5.51
CA MET A 23 -11.72 -1.76 4.88
C MET A 23 -12.51 -0.47 4.90
N THR A 24 -13.39 -0.34 3.93
CA THR A 24 -14.49 0.65 3.93
C THR A 24 -15.82 -0.07 4.08
N GLU A 25 -16.89 0.66 4.36
CA GLU A 25 -18.25 0.08 4.41
C GLU A 25 -18.67 -0.63 3.11
N ARG A 26 -18.00 -0.31 1.98
CA ARG A 26 -18.26 -0.90 0.66
C ARG A 26 -17.67 -2.31 0.51
N ASP A 27 -16.67 -2.63 1.32
CA ASP A 27 -15.99 -3.93 1.26
C ASP A 27 -16.74 -4.99 2.06
N CYS A 28 -17.59 -4.55 2.99
CA CYS A 28 -18.45 -5.44 3.76
C CYS A 28 -19.33 -6.32 2.86
N GLU A 29 -19.32 -7.62 3.12
CA GLU A 29 -20.09 -8.64 2.38
C GLU A 29 -19.75 -8.74 0.89
N SER A 30 -18.61 -8.15 0.45
CA SER A 30 -18.14 -8.35 -0.92
C SER A 30 -17.50 -9.73 -1.08
N ALA A 31 -17.64 -10.34 -2.26
CA ALA A 31 -17.03 -11.64 -2.53
C ALA A 31 -15.49 -11.63 -2.40
N ALA A 32 -14.85 -10.49 -2.66
CA ALA A 32 -13.41 -10.32 -2.47
C ALA A 32 -13.04 -10.32 -0.98
N ALA A 33 -13.72 -9.52 -0.14
CA ALA A 33 -13.47 -9.48 1.29
C ALA A 33 -13.78 -10.82 1.97
N ASP A 34 -14.88 -11.50 1.58
CA ASP A 34 -15.19 -12.86 2.04
C ASP A 34 -14.07 -13.85 1.71
N ARG A 35 -13.51 -13.77 0.50
CA ARG A 35 -12.37 -14.59 0.09
C ARG A 35 -11.15 -14.31 0.96
N VAL A 36 -10.81 -13.03 1.19
CA VAL A 36 -9.68 -12.62 2.04
C VAL A 36 -9.86 -13.18 3.45
N LEU A 37 -11.00 -12.93 4.09
CA LEU A 37 -11.25 -13.37 5.48
C LEU A 37 -11.29 -14.89 5.61
N SER A 38 -11.96 -15.61 4.70
CA SER A 38 -11.99 -17.08 4.71
C SER A 38 -10.59 -17.69 4.46
N THR A 39 -9.74 -17.02 3.70
CA THR A 39 -8.35 -17.45 3.51
C THR A 39 -7.52 -17.22 4.77
N LEU A 40 -7.68 -16.06 5.43
CA LEU A 40 -7.03 -15.77 6.70
C LEU A 40 -7.47 -16.73 7.81
N GLU A 41 -8.75 -17.14 7.83
CA GLU A 41 -9.26 -18.15 8.76
C GLU A 41 -8.50 -19.47 8.64
N ARG A 42 -8.24 -19.95 7.42
CA ARG A 42 -7.43 -21.17 7.21
C ARG A 42 -5.94 -20.99 7.58
N LEU A 43 -5.40 -19.78 7.41
CA LEU A 43 -4.02 -19.46 7.74
C LEU A 43 -3.76 -19.26 9.23
N CYS A 44 -4.80 -19.00 10.02
CA CYS A 44 -4.77 -18.79 11.47
C CYS A 44 -3.65 -17.81 11.91
N PRO A 45 -3.65 -16.55 11.45
CA PRO A 45 -2.69 -15.56 11.95
C PRO A 45 -2.92 -15.29 13.44
N ALA A 46 -1.91 -14.76 14.13
CA ALA A 46 -2.04 -14.40 15.54
C ALA A 46 -3.18 -13.40 15.79
N ARG A 47 -3.41 -12.51 14.81
CA ARG A 47 -4.47 -11.49 14.86
C ARG A 47 -4.80 -10.98 13.45
N VAL A 48 -6.04 -10.58 13.23
CA VAL A 48 -6.46 -9.77 12.08
C VAL A 48 -6.91 -8.41 12.59
N VAL A 49 -6.25 -7.35 12.18
CA VAL A 49 -6.63 -5.96 12.50
C VAL A 49 -7.39 -5.39 11.32
N VAL A 50 -8.60 -4.93 11.52
CA VAL A 50 -9.46 -4.34 10.49
C VAL A 50 -9.65 -2.85 10.78
N PRO A 51 -8.78 -1.97 10.25
CA PRO A 51 -9.04 -0.54 10.26
C PRO A 51 -10.24 -0.23 9.34
N LEU A 52 -11.35 0.16 9.95
CA LEU A 52 -12.62 0.39 9.26
C LEU A 52 -12.92 1.86 9.08
N ARG A 53 -13.22 2.29 7.86
CA ARG A 53 -13.80 3.58 7.54
C ARG A 53 -15.26 3.39 7.11
N ALA A 54 -16.17 3.78 7.98
CA ALA A 54 -17.62 3.59 7.79
C ALA A 54 -18.44 4.62 8.55
N GLY A 55 -19.64 4.88 8.04
CA GLY A 55 -20.64 5.64 8.80
C GLY A 55 -21.14 4.85 10.04
N PRO A 56 -21.56 5.54 11.13
CA PRO A 56 -21.94 4.91 12.39
C PRO A 56 -23.05 3.86 12.24
N SER A 57 -23.99 4.08 11.32
CA SER A 57 -25.11 3.14 11.07
C SER A 57 -24.68 1.80 10.45
N ARG A 58 -23.46 1.70 9.92
CA ARG A 58 -22.95 0.50 9.27
C ARG A 58 -22.06 -0.35 10.18
N VAL A 59 -21.52 0.23 11.25
CA VAL A 59 -20.51 -0.42 12.12
C VAL A 59 -21.06 -1.69 12.78
N GLY A 60 -22.31 -1.68 13.25
CA GLY A 60 -22.93 -2.84 13.87
C GLY A 60 -23.03 -4.05 12.94
N ALA A 61 -23.56 -3.85 11.72
CA ALA A 61 -23.67 -4.91 10.72
C ALA A 61 -22.30 -5.45 10.28
N ILE A 62 -21.32 -4.57 10.12
CA ILE A 62 -19.94 -4.96 9.76
C ILE A 62 -19.30 -5.80 10.87
N ARG A 63 -19.47 -5.40 12.14
CA ARG A 63 -18.98 -6.17 13.26
C ARG A 63 -19.62 -7.56 13.33
N GLU A 64 -20.94 -7.65 13.12
CA GLU A 64 -21.67 -8.93 13.09
C GLU A 64 -21.12 -9.83 11.97
N TRP A 65 -20.97 -9.29 10.75
CA TRP A 65 -20.40 -10.01 9.63
C TRP A 65 -18.97 -10.52 9.91
N LEU A 66 -18.10 -9.68 10.48
CA LEU A 66 -16.73 -10.08 10.85
C LEU A 66 -16.72 -11.18 11.94
N SER A 67 -17.71 -11.19 12.82
CA SER A 67 -17.81 -12.21 13.90
C SER A 67 -18.22 -13.61 13.40
N ALA A 68 -18.62 -13.73 12.12
CA ALA A 68 -18.94 -15.03 11.52
C ALA A 68 -17.68 -15.86 11.17
N TYR A 69 -16.50 -15.23 11.14
CA TYR A 69 -15.23 -15.92 10.88
C TYR A 69 -14.57 -16.36 12.20
N ASP A 70 -13.99 -17.55 12.22
CA ASP A 70 -13.18 -18.05 13.35
C ASP A 70 -11.79 -17.40 13.34
N LEU A 71 -11.76 -16.09 13.51
CA LEU A 71 -10.58 -15.24 13.51
C LEU A 71 -10.53 -14.38 14.76
N ARG A 72 -9.32 -14.16 15.27
CA ARG A 72 -9.09 -13.12 16.28
C ARG A 72 -9.08 -11.75 15.59
N VAL A 73 -10.29 -11.22 15.28
CA VAL A 73 -10.46 -9.92 14.65
C VAL A 73 -10.46 -8.81 15.70
N GLU A 74 -9.68 -7.77 15.44
CA GLU A 74 -9.72 -6.49 16.14
C GLU A 74 -10.24 -5.42 15.17
N LEU A 75 -11.48 -4.98 15.40
CA LEU A 75 -12.11 -3.94 14.57
C LEU A 75 -11.73 -2.55 15.11
N LEU A 76 -11.00 -1.76 14.31
CA LEU A 76 -10.66 -0.37 14.60
C LEU A 76 -11.56 0.55 13.77
N TRP A 77 -12.62 1.08 14.37
CA TRP A 77 -13.44 2.08 13.66
C TRP A 77 -12.73 3.44 13.61
N CYS A 78 -12.04 3.70 12.48
CA CYS A 78 -11.18 4.86 12.28
C CYS A 78 -11.91 6.20 12.24
N ASP A 79 -13.23 6.20 12.01
CA ASP A 79 -14.07 7.40 11.97
C ASP A 79 -14.86 7.62 13.27
N GLY A 80 -14.61 6.81 14.28
CA GLY A 80 -15.21 6.94 15.60
C GLY A 80 -14.87 8.29 16.26
N PRO A 81 -15.83 8.88 17.03
CA PRO A 81 -15.63 10.21 17.62
C PRO A 81 -14.46 10.24 18.63
N ARG A 82 -14.32 9.22 19.50
CA ARG A 82 -13.23 9.17 20.49
C ARG A 82 -11.87 8.98 19.84
N VAL A 83 -11.81 8.18 18.75
CA VAL A 83 -10.58 8.06 17.93
C VAL A 83 -10.25 9.42 17.32
N GLY A 84 -11.25 10.16 16.82
CA GLY A 84 -11.07 11.51 16.30
C GLY A 84 -10.56 12.50 17.36
N GLU A 85 -11.12 12.47 18.58
CA GLU A 85 -10.67 13.30 19.71
C GLU A 85 -9.23 12.97 20.10
N LEU A 86 -8.86 11.70 20.24
CA LEU A 86 -7.50 11.27 20.53
C LEU A 86 -6.48 11.79 19.50
N LEU A 87 -6.82 11.70 18.22
CA LEU A 87 -5.95 12.21 17.16
C LEU A 87 -5.83 13.73 17.21
N ALA A 88 -6.91 14.45 17.52
CA ALA A 88 -6.89 15.90 17.65
C ALA A 88 -6.06 16.36 18.86
N ASP A 89 -6.23 15.73 20.02
CA ASP A 89 -5.48 16.02 21.24
C ASP A 89 -3.97 15.77 21.06
N ALA A 90 -3.63 14.79 20.23
CA ALA A 90 -2.25 14.49 19.88
C ALA A 90 -1.68 15.39 18.76
N GLY A 91 -2.47 16.30 18.20
CA GLY A 91 -2.07 17.13 17.04
C GLY A 91 -1.93 16.31 15.75
N LEU A 92 -2.59 15.16 15.67
CA LEU A 92 -2.55 14.24 14.53
C LEU A 92 -3.87 14.20 13.73
N ASP A 93 -4.76 15.15 13.96
CA ASP A 93 -5.92 15.36 13.11
C ASP A 93 -5.53 15.74 11.67
N GLY A 94 -6.45 15.62 10.73
CA GLY A 94 -6.19 15.97 9.33
C GLY A 94 -6.90 15.06 8.33
N ALA A 95 -6.32 14.95 7.15
CA ALA A 95 -6.94 14.22 6.05
C ALA A 95 -7.20 12.75 6.39
N ARG A 96 -8.43 12.29 6.09
CA ARG A 96 -8.84 10.89 6.20
C ARG A 96 -8.51 10.16 4.90
N GLY A 97 -8.03 8.93 5.00
CA GLY A 97 -7.70 8.11 3.84
C GLY A 97 -7.10 6.76 4.24
N LYS A 98 -6.83 5.91 3.24
CA LYS A 98 -6.27 4.57 3.45
C LYS A 98 -5.00 4.60 4.30
N GLY A 99 -4.10 5.57 4.04
CA GLY A 99 -2.84 5.64 4.79
C GLY A 99 -3.04 5.90 6.29
N ARG A 100 -3.97 6.83 6.68
CA ARG A 100 -4.31 7.03 8.10
C ARG A 100 -4.87 5.74 8.71
N ASP A 101 -5.77 5.05 8.00
CA ASP A 101 -6.42 3.85 8.49
C ASP A 101 -5.38 2.73 8.67
N VAL A 102 -4.47 2.56 7.69
CA VAL A 102 -3.34 1.62 7.82
C VAL A 102 -2.43 1.99 8.98
N TRP A 103 -2.10 3.29 9.17
CA TRP A 103 -1.28 3.73 10.30
C TRP A 103 -1.89 3.34 11.65
N LEU A 104 -3.19 3.56 11.85
CA LEU A 104 -3.91 3.13 13.06
C LEU A 104 -3.81 1.61 13.24
N GLY A 105 -4.01 0.85 12.15
CA GLY A 105 -3.87 -0.61 12.17
C GLY A 105 -2.46 -1.09 12.48
N LEU A 106 -1.44 -0.43 11.95
CA LEU A 106 -0.04 -0.76 12.21
C LEU A 106 0.29 -0.63 13.70
N GLY A 107 -0.19 0.41 14.39
CA GLY A 107 0.01 0.54 15.83
C GLY A 107 -0.39 -0.71 16.59
N ARG A 108 -1.57 -1.26 16.29
CA ARG A 108 -2.06 -2.49 16.92
C ARG A 108 -1.34 -3.74 16.45
N ALA A 109 -1.03 -3.81 15.16
CA ALA A 109 -0.38 -4.97 14.56
C ALA A 109 1.04 -5.20 15.11
N THR A 110 1.75 -4.13 15.47
CA THR A 110 3.13 -4.23 15.99
C THR A 110 3.25 -4.81 17.40
N THR A 111 2.17 -5.25 18.01
CA THR A 111 2.19 -6.10 19.22
C THR A 111 2.58 -7.55 18.90
N GLU A 112 2.43 -7.98 17.64
CA GLU A 112 2.91 -9.26 17.15
C GLU A 112 4.33 -9.10 16.57
N GLU A 113 5.01 -10.21 16.30
CA GLU A 113 6.40 -10.19 15.82
C GLU A 113 6.52 -9.69 14.37
N PHE A 114 5.56 -10.06 13.53
CA PHE A 114 5.48 -9.67 12.13
C PHE A 114 4.17 -8.97 11.84
N VAL A 115 4.21 -8.05 10.90
CA VAL A 115 3.04 -7.35 10.39
C VAL A 115 2.92 -7.62 8.90
N VAL A 116 1.71 -7.91 8.44
CA VAL A 116 1.39 -8.06 7.02
C VAL A 116 0.24 -7.12 6.70
N VAL A 117 0.33 -6.41 5.58
CA VAL A 117 -0.72 -5.50 5.10
C VAL A 117 -1.24 -6.00 3.75
N HIS A 118 -2.56 -6.07 3.60
CA HIS A 118 -3.26 -6.45 2.37
C HIS A 118 -4.44 -5.56 2.08
N ASP A 119 -4.83 -5.49 0.81
CA ASP A 119 -6.10 -4.90 0.42
C ASP A 119 -7.26 -5.91 0.57
N ALA A 120 -8.46 -5.40 0.89
CA ALA A 120 -9.65 -6.23 1.09
C ALA A 120 -10.35 -6.62 -0.20
N ASP A 121 -10.03 -5.97 -1.32
CA ASP A 121 -10.74 -6.07 -2.61
C ASP A 121 -10.07 -7.00 -3.64
N THR A 122 -9.13 -7.83 -3.20
CA THR A 122 -8.37 -8.76 -4.06
C THR A 122 -9.19 -10.02 -4.36
N THR A 123 -9.59 -10.19 -5.62
CA THR A 123 -10.40 -11.35 -6.06
C THR A 123 -9.58 -12.63 -6.28
N THR A 124 -8.28 -12.50 -6.50
CA THR A 124 -7.33 -13.61 -6.69
C THR A 124 -6.60 -14.02 -5.41
N TYR A 125 -7.01 -13.50 -4.25
CA TYR A 125 -6.36 -13.75 -2.97
C TYR A 125 -6.39 -15.23 -2.56
N ASP A 126 -5.25 -15.74 -2.12
CA ASP A 126 -5.09 -17.10 -1.60
C ASP A 126 -4.04 -17.17 -0.47
N GLU A 127 -3.79 -18.38 0.05
CA GLU A 127 -2.88 -18.62 1.17
C GLU A 127 -1.42 -18.26 0.86
N SER A 128 -1.04 -18.15 -0.41
CA SER A 128 0.32 -17.80 -0.82
C SER A 128 0.68 -16.36 -0.50
N PHE A 129 -0.30 -15.44 -0.45
CA PHE A 129 -0.06 -14.01 -0.21
C PHE A 129 0.64 -13.76 1.12
N VAL A 130 0.03 -14.18 2.23
CA VAL A 130 0.64 -14.02 3.57
C VAL A 130 1.92 -14.83 3.69
N SER A 131 1.88 -16.10 3.25
CA SER A 131 3.00 -17.02 3.40
C SER A 131 4.23 -16.56 2.63
N ARG A 132 4.07 -16.06 1.41
CA ARG A 132 5.17 -15.55 0.58
C ARG A 132 5.75 -14.25 1.15
N LEU A 133 4.90 -13.33 1.63
CA LEU A 133 5.36 -12.10 2.26
C LEU A 133 6.13 -12.36 3.57
N LEU A 134 5.71 -13.31 4.39
CA LEU A 134 6.37 -13.65 5.66
C LEU A 134 7.63 -14.50 5.47
N PHE A 135 7.75 -15.24 4.38
CA PHE A 135 8.88 -16.15 4.17
C PHE A 135 10.24 -15.46 4.24
N PRO A 136 10.49 -14.29 3.60
CA PRO A 136 11.75 -13.59 3.75
C PRO A 136 12.02 -13.14 5.18
N LEU A 137 11.00 -12.65 5.90
CA LEU A 137 11.15 -12.19 7.28
C LEU A 137 11.60 -13.34 8.20
N ALA A 138 11.07 -14.54 7.98
CA ALA A 138 11.54 -15.75 8.69
C ALA A 138 12.99 -16.15 8.34
N ARG A 139 13.60 -15.51 7.36
CA ARG A 139 14.99 -15.71 6.91
C ARG A 139 15.90 -14.54 7.25
N GLY A 140 15.44 -13.59 8.07
CA GLY A 140 16.23 -12.48 8.57
C GLY A 140 16.15 -11.21 7.72
N TYR A 141 15.21 -11.11 6.78
CA TYR A 141 14.86 -9.83 6.15
C TYR A 141 13.96 -9.03 7.08
N ASP A 142 14.00 -7.70 6.96
CA ASP A 142 13.23 -6.77 7.79
C ASP A 142 11.97 -6.27 7.11
N PHE A 143 11.98 -6.23 5.76
CA PHE A 143 10.89 -5.76 4.93
C PHE A 143 10.70 -6.65 3.70
N SER A 144 9.46 -6.98 3.37
CA SER A 144 9.09 -7.79 2.21
C SER A 144 7.95 -7.12 1.45
N LYS A 145 8.14 -6.89 0.15
CA LYS A 145 7.19 -6.24 -0.75
C LYS A 145 6.62 -7.23 -1.75
N GLY A 146 5.31 -7.27 -1.88
CA GLY A 146 4.65 -8.02 -2.94
C GLY A 146 4.86 -7.36 -4.32
N TYR A 147 4.92 -8.17 -5.37
CA TYR A 147 4.73 -7.73 -6.75
C TYR A 147 3.89 -8.76 -7.51
N TYR A 148 3.25 -8.31 -8.56
CA TYR A 148 2.32 -9.14 -9.32
C TYR A 148 2.08 -8.61 -10.73
N ALA A 149 1.51 -9.44 -11.60
CA ALA A 149 1.02 -9.02 -12.90
C ALA A 149 -0.46 -8.60 -12.80
N ARG A 150 -0.76 -7.37 -13.23
CA ARG A 150 -2.13 -6.87 -13.32
C ARG A 150 -2.65 -7.00 -14.74
N VAL A 151 -3.25 -8.13 -15.03
CA VAL A 151 -3.83 -8.44 -16.33
C VAL A 151 -5.27 -8.92 -16.13
N GLU A 152 -6.22 -8.23 -16.72
CA GLU A 152 -7.65 -8.49 -16.61
C GLU A 152 -8.28 -8.31 -17.98
N ASP A 153 -9.18 -9.21 -18.37
CA ASP A 153 -9.92 -9.15 -19.65
C ASP A 153 -9.06 -8.88 -20.90
N GLY A 154 -7.85 -9.48 -20.94
CA GLY A 154 -6.93 -9.28 -22.05
C GLY A 154 -6.29 -7.89 -22.12
N ARG A 155 -6.24 -7.16 -21.02
CA ARG A 155 -5.66 -5.82 -20.91
C ARG A 155 -4.63 -5.75 -19.80
N LEU A 156 -3.62 -4.90 -20.02
CA LEU A 156 -2.59 -4.61 -19.03
C LEU A 156 -2.99 -3.40 -18.18
N TYR A 157 -3.16 -3.64 -16.88
CA TYR A 157 -3.48 -2.59 -15.88
C TYR A 157 -2.23 -2.01 -15.22
N GLY A 158 -2.41 -1.17 -14.20
CA GLY A 158 -1.32 -0.55 -13.45
C GLY A 158 -0.63 0.62 -14.15
N ARG A 159 -1.40 1.47 -14.86
CA ARG A 159 -0.87 2.64 -15.59
C ARG A 159 -0.05 3.57 -14.72
N LEU A 160 -0.47 3.81 -13.46
CA LEU A 160 0.26 4.69 -12.55
C LEU A 160 1.68 4.16 -12.29
N PHE A 161 1.85 2.85 -12.09
CA PHE A 161 3.18 2.28 -11.97
C PHE A 161 3.95 2.34 -13.28
N ARG A 162 3.39 1.82 -14.36
CA ARG A 162 4.06 1.66 -15.66
C ARG A 162 4.41 2.99 -16.34
N LEU A 163 3.52 3.98 -16.25
CA LEU A 163 3.61 5.22 -17.02
C LEU A 163 3.91 6.47 -16.18
N PHE A 164 3.91 6.32 -14.83
CA PHE A 164 4.27 7.42 -13.95
C PHE A 164 5.48 7.08 -13.08
N TYR A 165 5.35 6.06 -12.20
CA TYR A 165 6.43 5.71 -11.28
C TYR A 165 7.72 5.31 -12.00
N VAL A 166 7.65 4.29 -12.86
CA VAL A 166 8.84 3.75 -13.54
C VAL A 166 9.57 4.82 -14.35
N PRO A 167 8.92 5.58 -15.26
CA PRO A 167 9.65 6.58 -16.04
C PRO A 167 10.12 7.78 -15.22
N LEU A 168 9.47 8.10 -14.09
CA LEU A 168 9.92 9.16 -13.19
C LEU A 168 11.21 8.74 -12.46
N VAL A 169 11.24 7.51 -11.91
CA VAL A 169 12.44 6.96 -11.26
C VAL A 169 13.59 6.83 -12.25
N GLN A 170 13.33 6.36 -13.48
CA GLN A 170 14.35 6.30 -14.54
C GLN A 170 14.89 7.69 -14.90
N ALA A 171 14.01 8.69 -15.06
CA ALA A 171 14.42 10.06 -15.35
C ALA A 171 15.26 10.70 -14.24
N LEU A 172 15.03 10.32 -12.98
CA LEU A 172 15.87 10.73 -11.85
C LEU A 172 17.20 9.97 -11.85
N LEU A 173 17.17 8.66 -12.05
CA LEU A 173 18.34 7.78 -12.00
C LEU A 173 19.36 8.08 -13.12
N ASP A 174 18.91 8.58 -14.28
CA ASP A 174 19.77 9.00 -15.39
C ASP A 174 20.76 10.12 -14.99
N GLU A 175 20.39 10.97 -14.00
CA GLU A 175 21.25 12.07 -13.52
C GLU A 175 21.81 11.78 -12.12
N HIS A 176 21.12 11.00 -11.33
CA HIS A 176 21.40 10.78 -9.90
C HIS A 176 21.52 9.28 -9.60
N PRO A 177 22.70 8.67 -9.80
CA PRO A 177 22.90 7.22 -9.58
C PRO A 177 23.03 6.84 -8.09
N GLU A 178 22.37 7.58 -7.18
CA GLU A 178 22.41 7.36 -5.75
C GLU A 178 21.76 6.04 -5.33
N PRO A 179 22.20 5.45 -4.23
CA PRO A 179 21.68 4.18 -3.73
C PRO A 179 20.16 4.16 -3.55
N PHE A 180 19.57 5.24 -3.06
CA PHE A 180 18.13 5.34 -2.87
C PHE A 180 17.35 5.20 -4.18
N LEU A 181 17.76 5.89 -5.25
CA LEU A 181 17.09 5.78 -6.54
C LEU A 181 17.26 4.40 -7.17
N ARG A 182 18.43 3.76 -6.99
CA ARG A 182 18.62 2.37 -7.42
C ARG A 182 17.74 1.40 -6.64
N TYR A 183 17.51 1.68 -5.35
CA TYR A 183 16.57 0.91 -4.53
C TYR A 183 15.14 1.03 -5.07
N LEU A 184 14.68 2.24 -5.38
CA LEU A 184 13.36 2.47 -5.95
C LEU A 184 13.21 1.81 -7.35
N ASP A 185 14.23 1.87 -8.20
CA ASP A 185 14.22 1.25 -9.53
C ASP A 185 14.22 -0.29 -9.50
N ALA A 186 14.72 -0.88 -8.41
CA ALA A 186 14.76 -2.32 -8.25
C ALA A 186 13.37 -2.98 -8.07
N PHE A 187 12.33 -2.21 -7.73
CA PHE A 187 11.00 -2.76 -7.46
C PHE A 187 10.24 -3.12 -8.74
N ARG A 188 9.80 -4.38 -8.81
CA ARG A 188 9.02 -4.91 -9.93
C ARG A 188 7.60 -4.36 -9.98
N TYR A 189 7.04 -4.03 -8.81
CA TYR A 189 5.76 -3.33 -8.69
C TYR A 189 5.73 -2.52 -7.39
N ALA A 190 6.37 -1.36 -7.38
CA ALA A 190 6.51 -0.50 -6.19
C ALA A 190 5.17 -0.06 -5.57
N LEU A 191 4.13 0.07 -6.39
CA LEU A 191 2.79 0.50 -5.98
C LEU A 191 1.86 -0.66 -5.57
N ALA A 192 2.41 -1.85 -5.26
CA ALA A 192 1.62 -2.90 -4.61
C ALA A 192 1.21 -2.45 -3.20
N GLY A 193 -0.03 -2.70 -2.80
CA GLY A 193 -0.51 -2.46 -1.43
C GLY A 193 0.06 -3.47 -0.43
N GLU A 194 0.46 -4.65 -0.92
CA GLU A 194 0.85 -5.80 -0.12
C GLU A 194 2.32 -5.73 0.30
N PHE A 195 2.53 -5.75 1.60
CA PHE A 195 3.88 -5.86 2.19
C PHE A 195 3.83 -6.55 3.55
N ALA A 196 4.99 -7.00 4.00
CA ALA A 196 5.20 -7.43 5.38
C ALA A 196 6.48 -6.81 5.94
N ALA A 197 6.51 -6.65 7.25
CA ALA A 197 7.66 -6.12 7.97
C ALA A 197 7.79 -6.77 9.34
N THR A 198 9.00 -6.76 9.92
CA THR A 198 9.15 -6.99 11.35
C THR A 198 8.44 -5.87 12.12
N ALA A 199 7.94 -6.17 13.33
CA ALA A 199 7.32 -5.15 14.16
C ALA A 199 8.25 -3.94 14.41
N ALA A 200 9.55 -4.19 14.56
CA ALA A 200 10.55 -3.15 14.73
C ALA A 200 10.60 -2.21 13.51
N THR A 201 10.61 -2.75 12.30
CA THR A 201 10.56 -1.96 11.07
C THR A 201 9.23 -1.23 10.91
N ALA A 202 8.11 -1.92 11.13
CA ALA A 202 6.78 -1.32 11.00
C ALA A 202 6.56 -0.12 11.94
N ARG A 203 7.12 -0.15 13.16
CA ARG A 203 7.06 0.98 14.10
C ARG A 203 7.82 2.22 13.65
N ARG A 204 8.75 2.09 12.72
CA ARG A 204 9.62 3.17 12.21
C ARG A 204 9.14 3.76 10.88
N ILE A 205 8.09 3.21 10.28
CA ILE A 205 7.51 3.69 9.05
C ILE A 205 6.56 4.85 9.33
N ARG A 206 6.81 5.99 8.68
CA ARG A 206 5.90 7.14 8.60
C ARG A 206 4.88 6.88 7.50
N THR A 207 3.67 7.32 7.67
CA THR A 207 2.59 6.94 6.77
C THR A 207 1.93 8.16 6.13
N PRO A 208 2.00 8.33 4.80
CA PRO A 208 1.17 9.30 4.09
C PRO A 208 -0.31 9.07 4.38
N ARG A 209 -1.06 10.12 4.67
CA ARG A 209 -2.47 9.99 5.12
C ARG A 209 -3.41 9.43 4.06
N ARG A 210 -3.14 9.73 2.79
CA ARG A 210 -4.00 9.36 1.64
C ARG A 210 -3.26 8.43 0.68
N TRP A 211 -3.16 8.85 -0.59
CA TRP A 211 -2.40 8.18 -1.63
C TRP A 211 -0.89 8.40 -1.42
N GLY A 212 -0.08 7.49 -1.93
CA GLY A 212 1.37 7.53 -1.75
C GLY A 212 1.88 6.67 -0.60
N LEU A 213 0.98 5.96 0.12
CA LEU A 213 1.33 5.02 1.18
C LEU A 213 2.45 4.07 0.73
N GLU A 214 2.29 3.45 -0.43
CA GLU A 214 3.20 2.45 -0.97
C GLU A 214 4.61 3.02 -1.19
N VAL A 215 4.69 4.23 -1.75
CA VAL A 215 5.97 4.90 -2.05
C VAL A 215 6.62 5.44 -0.77
N GLY A 216 5.83 6.05 0.11
CA GLY A 216 6.32 6.54 1.40
C GLY A 216 6.89 5.40 2.26
N THR A 217 6.20 4.25 2.28
CA THR A 217 6.68 3.05 2.96
C THR A 217 8.02 2.57 2.40
N LEU A 218 8.26 2.66 1.08
CA LEU A 218 9.54 2.28 0.48
C LEU A 218 10.67 3.22 0.87
N GLY A 219 10.41 4.53 1.00
CA GLY A 219 11.39 5.49 1.48
C GLY A 219 11.89 5.15 2.88
N ASP A 220 10.97 4.98 3.82
CA ASP A 220 11.32 4.63 5.19
C ASP A 220 11.90 3.19 5.31
N ALA A 221 11.45 2.25 4.49
CA ALA A 221 12.02 0.91 4.45
C ALA A 221 13.48 0.91 3.96
N PHE A 222 13.84 1.81 3.06
CA PHE A 222 15.26 2.01 2.68
C PHE A 222 16.10 2.47 3.88
N ASP A 223 15.61 3.41 4.66
CA ASP A 223 16.32 3.94 5.83
C ASP A 223 16.48 2.89 6.95
N VAL A 224 15.49 1.99 7.10
CA VAL A 224 15.45 1.03 8.21
C VAL A 224 16.08 -0.30 7.83
N ALA A 225 15.77 -0.83 6.66
CA ALA A 225 16.16 -2.16 6.19
C ALA A 225 17.25 -2.12 5.10
N GLY A 226 17.28 -1.06 4.30
CA GLY A 226 18.19 -0.97 3.16
C GLY A 226 17.96 -2.04 2.09
N PHE A 227 18.91 -2.19 1.18
CA PHE A 227 18.85 -3.23 0.14
C PHE A 227 18.91 -4.63 0.72
N GLU A 228 19.79 -4.86 1.67
CA GLU A 228 20.09 -6.19 2.21
C GLU A 228 18.94 -6.72 3.07
N GLY A 229 18.25 -5.84 3.79
CA GLY A 229 17.10 -6.18 4.62
C GLY A 229 15.77 -6.20 3.87
N THR A 230 15.75 -5.88 2.56
CA THR A 230 14.53 -5.80 1.75
C THR A 230 14.41 -6.96 0.76
N ALA A 231 13.28 -7.64 0.76
CA ALA A 231 12.92 -8.67 -0.21
C ALA A 231 11.73 -8.24 -1.08
N GLN A 232 11.62 -8.85 -2.26
CA GLN A 232 10.43 -8.78 -3.10
C GLN A 232 9.94 -10.19 -3.40
N VAL A 233 8.62 -10.41 -3.34
CA VAL A 233 8.00 -11.71 -3.54
C VAL A 233 6.92 -11.66 -4.60
N ASP A 234 6.92 -12.65 -5.49
CA ASP A 234 5.91 -12.82 -6.51
C ASP A 234 4.61 -13.32 -5.89
N LEU A 235 3.55 -12.55 -6.06
CA LEU A 235 2.19 -12.90 -5.66
C LEU A 235 1.34 -13.39 -6.86
N GLY A 236 1.97 -13.58 -8.02
CA GLY A 236 1.36 -14.13 -9.21
C GLY A 236 0.50 -13.14 -9.96
N ARG A 237 -0.72 -13.54 -10.29
CA ARG A 237 -1.72 -12.71 -10.97
C ARG A 237 -2.59 -12.01 -9.94
N TYR A 238 -2.77 -10.71 -10.12
CA TYR A 238 -3.57 -9.89 -9.22
C TYR A 238 -4.76 -9.28 -9.95
N GLU A 239 -5.94 -9.57 -9.45
CA GLU A 239 -7.20 -8.98 -9.90
C GLU A 239 -7.92 -8.41 -8.66
N HIS A 240 -8.54 -7.26 -8.81
CA HIS A 240 -9.33 -6.66 -7.73
C HIS A 240 -10.75 -6.37 -8.21
N ASP A 241 -11.66 -6.24 -7.27
CA ASP A 241 -13.03 -5.84 -7.56
C ASP A 241 -13.03 -4.39 -8.06
N HIS A 242 -13.22 -4.24 -9.39
CA HIS A 242 -13.25 -2.94 -10.06
C HIS A 242 -14.41 -2.09 -9.58
N ARG A 243 -14.20 -1.36 -8.52
CA ARG A 243 -15.09 -0.30 -8.11
C ARG A 243 -14.49 1.01 -8.55
N ALA A 244 -15.25 1.69 -9.41
CA ALA A 244 -14.83 2.85 -10.17
C ALA A 244 -14.07 3.94 -9.37
N VAL A 245 -12.74 3.82 -9.29
CA VAL A 245 -11.84 4.96 -9.11
C VAL A 245 -11.50 5.56 -10.49
N ASP A 246 -12.09 5.03 -11.56
CA ASP A 246 -11.79 5.30 -12.96
C ASP A 246 -12.33 6.63 -13.52
N GLY A 247 -12.55 7.63 -12.68
CA GLY A 247 -12.73 9.00 -13.16
C GLY A 247 -11.38 9.66 -13.45
N ALA A 248 -11.26 10.38 -14.57
CA ALA A 248 -10.05 11.17 -14.91
C ALA A 248 -9.59 12.10 -13.76
N ALA A 249 -10.48 12.51 -12.88
CA ALA A 249 -10.19 13.29 -11.67
C ALA A 249 -9.48 12.45 -10.59
N GLY A 250 -9.90 11.21 -10.35
CA GLY A 250 -9.32 10.34 -9.32
C GLY A 250 -7.87 9.94 -9.65
N LEU A 251 -7.58 9.58 -10.90
CA LEU A 251 -6.21 9.25 -11.34
C LEU A 251 -5.28 10.46 -11.29
N SER A 252 -5.78 11.67 -11.53
CA SER A 252 -4.97 12.90 -11.45
C SER A 252 -4.65 13.26 -10.00
N GLU A 253 -5.57 13.09 -9.07
CA GLU A 253 -5.32 13.29 -7.64
C GLU A 253 -4.33 12.25 -7.10
N MET A 254 -4.54 10.98 -7.47
CA MET A 254 -3.66 9.88 -7.09
C MET A 254 -2.23 10.09 -7.61
N SER A 255 -2.05 10.45 -8.89
CA SER A 255 -0.71 10.68 -9.45
C SER A 255 0.00 11.86 -8.80
N ARG A 256 -0.74 12.92 -8.44
CA ARG A 256 -0.18 14.08 -7.75
C ARG A 256 0.31 13.71 -6.35
N SER A 257 -0.50 12.99 -5.59
CA SER A 257 -0.15 12.55 -4.23
C SER A 257 1.03 11.57 -4.23
N VAL A 258 1.03 10.59 -5.15
CA VAL A 258 2.16 9.66 -5.31
C VAL A 258 3.43 10.39 -5.77
N GLY A 259 3.32 11.33 -6.70
CA GLY A 259 4.44 12.14 -7.19
C GLY A 259 5.05 13.01 -6.09
N GLU A 260 4.21 13.70 -5.32
CA GLU A 260 4.64 14.52 -4.20
C GLU A 260 5.36 13.68 -3.14
N THR A 261 4.80 12.52 -2.76
CA THR A 261 5.43 11.62 -1.79
C THR A 261 6.77 11.08 -2.29
N LEU A 262 6.84 10.66 -3.57
CA LEU A 262 8.08 10.16 -4.17
C LEU A 262 9.17 11.23 -4.21
N LEU A 263 8.85 12.40 -4.75
CA LEU A 263 9.80 13.49 -4.92
C LEU A 263 10.24 14.07 -3.56
N ARG A 264 9.34 14.10 -2.57
CA ARG A 264 9.70 14.46 -1.20
C ARG A 264 10.71 13.48 -0.62
N ALA A 265 10.47 12.17 -0.75
CA ALA A 265 11.42 11.16 -0.30
C ALA A 265 12.77 11.29 -1.01
N VAL A 266 12.80 11.59 -2.31
CA VAL A 266 14.04 11.82 -3.06
C VAL A 266 14.82 13.02 -2.51
N VAL A 267 14.15 14.14 -2.27
CA VAL A 267 14.77 15.34 -1.70
C VAL A 267 15.24 15.11 -0.26
N GLU A 268 14.47 14.40 0.56
CA GLU A 268 14.85 14.03 1.95
C GLU A 268 16.12 13.17 1.99
N HIS A 269 16.37 12.36 0.94
CA HIS A 269 17.62 11.59 0.80
C HIS A 269 18.79 12.42 0.24
N GLY A 270 18.65 13.75 0.18
CA GLY A 270 19.72 14.68 -0.20
C GLY A 270 20.01 14.75 -1.70
N ILE A 271 19.09 14.29 -2.54
CA ILE A 271 19.23 14.33 -4.00
C ILE A 271 18.76 15.70 -4.49
N ASP A 272 19.66 16.44 -5.13
CA ASP A 272 19.39 17.78 -5.68
C ASP A 272 18.76 17.66 -7.08
N VAL A 273 17.42 17.70 -7.12
CA VAL A 273 16.63 17.46 -8.32
C VAL A 273 16.47 18.74 -9.14
N ASP A 274 16.87 18.73 -10.41
CA ASP A 274 16.52 19.77 -11.37
C ASP A 274 15.04 19.65 -11.81
N PHE A 275 14.15 20.33 -11.09
CA PHE A 275 12.73 20.34 -11.38
C PHE A 275 12.35 21.08 -12.67
N GLU A 276 13.21 21.98 -13.21
CA GLU A 276 12.94 22.68 -14.46
C GLU A 276 12.96 21.71 -15.64
N THR A 277 13.86 20.75 -15.64
CA THR A 277 14.03 19.79 -16.74
C THR A 277 13.38 18.43 -16.46
N LEU A 278 13.13 18.06 -15.20
CA LEU A 278 12.59 16.75 -14.82
C LEU A 278 11.31 16.38 -15.59
N GLY A 279 10.36 17.30 -15.72
CA GLY A 279 9.10 17.07 -16.44
C GLY A 279 9.31 16.70 -17.92
N SER A 280 10.31 17.28 -18.57
CA SER A 280 10.65 16.95 -19.96
C SER A 280 11.34 15.59 -20.09
N ARG A 281 12.22 15.25 -19.15
CA ARG A 281 12.92 13.96 -19.05
C ARG A 281 11.93 12.82 -18.77
N TYR A 282 11.04 13.03 -17.80
CA TYR A 282 9.94 12.11 -17.52
C TYR A 282 9.11 11.82 -18.78
N ARG A 283 8.64 12.86 -19.50
CA ARG A 283 7.84 12.66 -20.72
C ARG A 283 8.58 11.85 -21.79
N ARG A 284 9.89 12.03 -21.93
CA ARG A 284 10.72 11.27 -22.86
C ARG A 284 10.78 9.80 -22.45
N ALA A 285 11.10 9.51 -21.19
CA ALA A 285 11.16 8.15 -20.65
C ALA A 285 9.79 7.45 -20.76
N ALA A 286 8.70 8.13 -20.37
CA ALA A 286 7.35 7.58 -20.40
C ALA A 286 6.87 7.24 -21.83
N ARG A 287 7.22 8.06 -22.84
CA ARG A 287 6.90 7.76 -24.24
C ARG A 287 7.63 6.53 -24.75
N ALA A 288 8.89 6.35 -24.38
CA ALA A 288 9.64 5.14 -24.72
C ALA A 288 9.01 3.89 -24.11
N LEU A 289 8.56 3.97 -22.84
CA LEU A 289 7.86 2.88 -22.18
C LEU A 289 6.49 2.57 -22.80
N VAL A 290 5.73 3.56 -23.26
CA VAL A 290 4.49 3.31 -24.03
C VAL A 290 4.75 2.44 -25.25
N ASP A 291 5.85 2.72 -25.98
CA ASP A 291 6.19 1.93 -27.16
C ASP A 291 6.69 0.51 -26.80
N GLN A 292 7.42 0.33 -25.69
CA GLN A 292 7.80 -0.98 -25.17
C GLN A 292 6.56 -1.80 -24.72
N TYR A 293 5.66 -1.22 -23.93
CA TYR A 293 4.43 -1.91 -23.50
C TYR A 293 3.49 -2.24 -24.65
N ALA A 294 3.54 -1.48 -25.74
CA ALA A 294 2.81 -1.85 -26.96
C ALA A 294 3.36 -3.12 -27.62
N GLN A 295 4.68 -3.36 -27.56
CA GLN A 295 5.29 -4.60 -28.03
C GLN A 295 4.98 -5.76 -27.08
N ASP A 296 5.07 -5.53 -25.75
CA ASP A 296 4.70 -6.52 -24.74
C ASP A 296 3.23 -6.96 -24.89
N ALA A 297 2.33 -6.02 -25.08
CA ALA A 297 0.92 -6.29 -25.28
C ALA A 297 0.70 -7.13 -26.57
N ALA A 298 1.37 -6.74 -27.67
CA ALA A 298 1.28 -7.49 -28.92
C ALA A 298 1.85 -8.92 -28.78
N PHE A 299 2.95 -9.09 -28.04
CA PHE A 299 3.55 -10.40 -27.77
C PHE A 299 2.60 -11.30 -26.96
N ASN A 300 1.88 -10.73 -25.99
CA ASN A 300 0.94 -11.46 -25.14
C ASN A 300 -0.49 -11.52 -25.70
N GLY A 301 -0.76 -10.91 -26.85
CA GLY A 301 -2.10 -10.86 -27.43
C GLY A 301 -3.08 -9.97 -26.67
N PHE A 302 -2.60 -8.94 -25.96
CA PHE A 302 -3.41 -7.99 -25.20
C PHE A 302 -3.84 -6.81 -26.03
N GLU A 303 -5.00 -6.25 -25.71
CA GLU A 303 -5.44 -4.97 -26.25
C GLU A 303 -4.59 -3.81 -25.68
N PHE A 304 -4.11 -2.93 -26.56
CA PHE A 304 -3.31 -1.78 -26.15
C PHE A 304 -3.59 -0.56 -27.04
N ASP A 305 -4.04 0.54 -26.41
CA ASP A 305 -4.30 1.82 -27.09
C ASP A 305 -3.16 2.82 -26.79
N ARG A 306 -2.21 2.93 -27.74
CA ARG A 306 -1.08 3.89 -27.64
C ARG A 306 -1.52 5.34 -27.50
N GLY A 307 -2.61 5.74 -28.15
CA GLY A 307 -3.13 7.10 -28.10
C GLY A 307 -3.64 7.45 -26.69
N HIS A 308 -4.40 6.54 -26.12
CA HIS A 308 -4.91 6.66 -24.76
C HIS A 308 -3.76 6.71 -23.73
N GLU A 309 -2.77 5.81 -23.83
CA GLU A 309 -1.64 5.76 -22.92
C GLU A 309 -0.77 7.04 -23.01
N ARG A 310 -0.54 7.58 -24.22
CA ARG A 310 0.16 8.87 -24.40
C ARG A 310 -0.60 10.06 -23.83
N THR A 311 -1.92 10.05 -23.91
CA THR A 311 -2.76 11.08 -23.29
C THR A 311 -2.63 10.99 -21.76
N GLN A 312 -2.59 9.78 -21.20
CA GLN A 312 -2.40 9.58 -19.77
C GLN A 312 -1.02 10.05 -19.29
N VAL A 313 0.04 9.78 -20.04
CA VAL A 313 1.40 10.32 -19.78
C VAL A 313 1.39 11.86 -19.71
N ALA A 314 0.67 12.52 -20.62
CA ALA A 314 0.57 13.98 -20.60
C ALA A 314 -0.09 14.50 -19.32
N ARG A 315 -1.14 13.82 -18.84
CA ARG A 315 -1.82 14.16 -17.56
C ARG A 315 -0.94 13.92 -16.35
N TYR A 316 -0.20 12.81 -16.33
CA TYR A 316 0.72 12.49 -15.23
C TYR A 316 1.89 13.48 -15.12
N ALA A 317 2.28 14.10 -16.23
CA ALA A 317 3.36 15.07 -16.22
C ALA A 317 3.07 16.30 -15.32
N ASP A 318 1.81 16.61 -15.07
CA ASP A 318 1.41 17.70 -14.17
C ASP A 318 1.69 17.37 -12.68
N ALA A 319 1.94 16.10 -12.36
CA ALA A 319 2.33 15.64 -11.04
C ALA A 319 3.86 15.62 -10.81
N VAL A 320 4.64 15.93 -11.86
CA VAL A 320 6.12 16.01 -11.78
C VAL A 320 6.50 17.45 -11.46
N ALA A 321 6.45 17.81 -10.18
CA ALA A 321 6.74 19.15 -9.69
C ALA A 321 7.43 19.08 -8.33
N GLU A 322 8.14 20.13 -7.98
CA GLU A 322 8.76 20.28 -6.66
C GLU A 322 7.69 20.14 -5.54
N PRO A 323 7.92 19.32 -4.51
CA PRO A 323 7.01 19.19 -3.39
C PRO A 323 7.03 20.48 -2.54
N THR A 324 5.93 21.24 -2.53
CA THR A 324 5.86 22.56 -1.90
C THR A 324 5.04 22.59 -0.60
N GLY A 325 4.23 21.58 -0.34
CA GLY A 325 3.41 21.47 0.86
C GLY A 325 4.21 21.05 2.11
N PRO A 326 3.66 21.24 3.32
CA PRO A 326 4.24 20.64 4.52
C PRO A 326 4.24 19.11 4.42
N ASP A 327 5.13 18.46 5.18
CA ASP A 327 5.02 17.02 5.37
C ASP A 327 3.77 16.71 6.21
N ASP A 328 2.80 16.05 5.60
CA ASP A 328 1.53 15.66 6.24
C ASP A 328 1.51 14.19 6.67
N ARG A 329 2.64 13.48 6.56
CA ARG A 329 2.73 12.09 6.99
C ARG A 329 2.48 11.97 8.49
N LEU A 330 1.80 10.91 8.86
CA LEU A 330 1.69 10.50 10.26
C LEU A 330 3.06 10.00 10.74
N PRO A 331 3.45 10.32 11.99
CA PRO A 331 4.76 9.95 12.52
C PRO A 331 4.92 8.42 12.60
N ALA A 332 6.16 7.97 12.66
CA ALA A 332 6.45 6.59 13.03
C ALA A 332 5.88 6.29 14.43
N TRP A 333 5.32 5.10 14.64
CA TRP A 333 4.74 4.73 15.95
C TRP A 333 5.76 4.75 17.09
N GLU A 334 7.03 4.52 16.77
CA GLU A 334 8.13 4.67 17.77
C GLU A 334 8.21 6.07 18.39
N THR A 335 7.79 7.10 17.65
CA THR A 335 7.85 8.51 18.07
C THR A 335 6.47 9.17 18.16
N ALA A 336 5.42 8.45 17.87
CA ALA A 336 4.06 8.99 17.91
C ALA A 336 3.66 9.40 19.35
N PRO A 337 2.99 10.54 19.52
CA PRO A 337 2.52 11.01 20.84
C PRO A 337 1.25 10.28 21.28
N LEU A 338 1.05 9.04 20.86
CA LEU A 338 -0.12 8.19 21.13
C LEU A 338 0.30 6.79 21.54
N ASP A 339 -0.49 6.18 22.42
CA ASP A 339 -0.39 4.75 22.73
C ASP A 339 -1.33 3.97 21.81
N PRO A 340 -0.84 2.93 21.09
CA PRO A 340 -1.70 2.05 20.31
C PRO A 340 -2.84 1.39 21.09
N ASP A 341 -2.64 1.10 22.38
CA ASP A 341 -3.70 0.54 23.24
C ASP A 341 -4.81 1.57 23.51
N ALA A 342 -4.45 2.84 23.74
CA ALA A 342 -5.45 3.91 23.89
C ALA A 342 -6.30 4.10 22.62
N VAL A 343 -5.70 3.95 21.43
CA VAL A 343 -6.46 3.99 20.17
C VAL A 343 -7.43 2.82 20.06
N ALA A 344 -6.99 1.61 20.42
CA ALA A 344 -7.86 0.43 20.41
C ALA A 344 -9.02 0.55 21.39
N ASP A 345 -8.76 1.03 22.61
CA ASP A 345 -9.78 1.24 23.65
C ASP A 345 -10.81 2.29 23.21
N ALA A 346 -10.35 3.39 22.59
CA ALA A 346 -11.24 4.41 22.02
C ALA A 346 -12.11 3.85 20.90
N ALA A 347 -11.51 3.10 19.98
CA ALA A 347 -12.26 2.48 18.88
C ALA A 347 -13.29 1.45 19.39
N ALA A 348 -12.91 0.63 20.37
CA ALA A 348 -13.83 -0.33 21.00
C ALA A 348 -15.00 0.37 21.73
N ALA A 349 -14.73 1.47 22.44
CA ALA A 349 -15.74 2.27 23.10
C ALA A 349 -16.68 2.97 22.10
N ASP A 350 -16.16 3.41 20.97
CA ASP A 350 -16.96 4.00 19.87
C ASP A 350 -17.88 2.94 19.23
N VAL A 351 -17.35 1.73 18.98
CA VAL A 351 -18.15 0.61 18.45
C VAL A 351 -19.25 0.21 19.45
N ALA A 352 -18.94 0.13 20.74
CA ALA A 352 -19.94 -0.18 21.77
C ALA A 352 -21.06 0.86 21.82
N ALA A 353 -20.72 2.15 21.73
CA ALA A 353 -21.69 3.25 21.82
C ALA A 353 -22.69 3.32 20.65
N VAL A 354 -22.40 2.70 19.50
CA VAL A 354 -23.33 2.63 18.35
C VAL A 354 -24.16 1.34 18.34
N LEU A 355 -23.88 0.41 19.25
CA LEU A 355 -24.61 -0.85 19.40
C LEU A 355 -25.65 -0.78 20.52
N ASP A 356 -25.50 0.18 21.48
CA ASP A 356 -26.45 0.50 22.51
C ASP A 356 -27.61 1.36 21.97
#